data_1cfb57d92f1f9d7008a5dc5f06c1998e
#
_entry.id   1cfb57d92f1f9d7008a5dc5f06c1998e
#
_cell.length_a   1.000
_cell.length_b   1.000
_cell.length_c   1.000
_cell.angle_alpha   90.00
_cell.angle_beta   90.00
_cell.angle_gamma   90.00
#
_symmetry.space_group_name_H-M   'P 1'
#
loop_
_entity.id
_entity.type
_entity.pdbx_description
1 polymer ?
#
loop_
_entity_poly.entity_id
_entity_poly.type
_entity_poly.pdbx_seq_one_letter_code
_entity_poly.pdbx_strand_id
1 'polypeptide(L)'
;MDLIQKLKDQVKPLGKKIVLPEYKDERVLKATEIILKEGFVTPVLVGNPAEIAEAAKAVGVSIEGAEIIDPANYDRYQEMVDTFVELRAKKGMTPEKADATMKGDCLFFGAMLVRLGAVDGMVAGSACPTANVLRAALQVVGTKPGLKTVSSSMFMFTSKKEYGDDGMLVFSDCGVLPNPTSEQLADIAESTVEKARKVVGMADPRVSILSFSTKGSASTPEVDKVVEAVNILKERNVDFKFDGELQLDASIVPSVAEKKAPGSNVAGKANILIFPDLQAANIGYKLVQRFSGADALGPLIQGLAKPVHDLSRGCSAQDVVDVAAIAAVESI
;
A
#
# COMPACT_ATOMS: atom_id res chain seq x y z
N MET A 1 21.47 -9.53 1.15
CA MET A 1 20.92 -8.85 -0.06
C MET A 1 19.74 -8.08 0.43
N ASP A 2 19.71 -6.77 0.18
CA ASP A 2 18.62 -5.89 0.60
C ASP A 2 17.31 -6.32 -0.08
N LEU A 3 16.19 -6.27 0.63
CA LEU A 3 14.85 -6.60 0.13
C LEU A 3 14.54 -5.82 -1.16
N ILE A 4 14.73 -4.51 -1.14
CA ILE A 4 14.44 -3.63 -2.29
C ILE A 4 15.26 -4.05 -3.52
N GLN A 5 16.54 -4.44 -3.35
CA GLN A 5 17.33 -4.91 -4.46
C GLN A 5 16.80 -6.22 -5.07
N LYS A 6 16.31 -7.14 -4.22
CA LYS A 6 15.65 -8.36 -4.71
C LYS A 6 14.38 -8.04 -5.53
N LEU A 7 13.57 -7.08 -5.08
CA LEU A 7 12.37 -6.67 -5.81
C LEU A 7 12.73 -6.04 -7.15
N LYS A 8 13.74 -5.16 -7.20
CA LYS A 8 14.25 -4.56 -8.44
C LYS A 8 14.74 -5.63 -9.42
N ASP A 9 15.52 -6.59 -8.95
CA ASP A 9 16.04 -7.68 -9.78
C ASP A 9 14.92 -8.56 -10.35
N GLN A 10 13.86 -8.79 -9.58
CA GLN A 10 12.68 -9.55 -9.98
C GLN A 10 11.89 -8.86 -11.12
N VAL A 11 11.72 -7.56 -11.06
CA VAL A 11 10.90 -6.83 -12.05
C VAL A 11 11.67 -6.37 -13.28
N LYS A 12 12.98 -6.24 -13.17
CA LYS A 12 13.87 -5.76 -14.24
C LYS A 12 13.64 -6.45 -15.60
N PRO A 13 13.48 -7.78 -15.70
CA PRO A 13 13.24 -8.45 -16.99
C PRO A 13 11.82 -8.27 -17.54
N LEU A 14 10.90 -7.65 -16.78
CA LEU A 14 9.47 -7.65 -17.10
C LEU A 14 9.01 -6.39 -17.86
N GLY A 15 9.88 -5.37 -17.99
CA GLY A 15 9.56 -4.12 -18.69
C GLY A 15 8.37 -3.35 -18.12
N LYS A 16 8.19 -3.39 -16.78
CA LYS A 16 7.07 -2.74 -16.10
C LYS A 16 7.16 -1.21 -16.21
N LYS A 17 5.97 -0.56 -16.24
CA LYS A 17 5.83 0.89 -16.30
C LYS A 17 5.16 1.42 -15.05
N ILE A 18 5.78 2.38 -14.37
CA ILE A 18 5.23 3.01 -13.17
C ILE A 18 5.04 4.50 -13.40
N VAL A 19 3.80 4.99 -13.24
CA VAL A 19 3.51 6.41 -13.39
C VAL A 19 3.81 7.18 -12.10
N LEU A 20 4.53 8.29 -12.26
CA LEU A 20 4.92 9.26 -11.25
C LEU A 20 4.32 10.62 -11.62
N PRO A 21 3.07 10.93 -11.24
CA PRO A 21 2.32 12.04 -11.82
C PRO A 21 2.75 13.43 -11.31
N GLU A 22 3.51 13.51 -10.22
CA GLU A 22 3.84 14.74 -9.52
C GLU A 22 5.21 15.32 -9.93
N TYR A 23 5.51 15.42 -11.23
CA TYR A 23 6.81 15.88 -11.76
C TYR A 23 7.27 17.26 -11.28
N LYS A 24 6.35 18.09 -10.76
CA LYS A 24 6.69 19.41 -10.18
C LYS A 24 7.43 19.30 -8.86
N ASP A 25 7.41 18.14 -8.22
CA ASP A 25 8.22 17.86 -7.03
C ASP A 25 9.62 17.37 -7.46
N GLU A 26 10.65 18.08 -7.02
CA GLU A 26 12.05 17.76 -7.37
C GLU A 26 12.47 16.33 -6.99
N ARG A 27 11.86 15.77 -5.93
CA ARG A 27 12.14 14.39 -5.47
C ARG A 27 11.68 13.36 -6.49
N VAL A 28 10.56 13.62 -7.17
CA VAL A 28 10.05 12.75 -8.25
C VAL A 28 11.00 12.75 -9.44
N LEU A 29 11.51 13.91 -9.83
CA LEU A 29 12.50 14.02 -10.91
C LEU A 29 13.83 13.36 -10.56
N LYS A 30 14.33 13.53 -9.32
CA LYS A 30 15.51 12.83 -8.82
C LYS A 30 15.31 11.32 -8.78
N ALA A 31 14.14 10.85 -8.34
CA ALA A 31 13.80 9.44 -8.34
C ALA A 31 13.73 8.87 -9.78
N THR A 32 13.17 9.64 -10.72
CA THR A 32 13.13 9.27 -12.15
C THR A 32 14.54 9.00 -12.68
N GLU A 33 15.49 9.88 -12.40
CA GLU A 33 16.90 9.69 -12.81
C GLU A 33 17.49 8.41 -12.19
N ILE A 34 17.26 8.17 -10.90
CA ILE A 34 17.75 6.94 -10.22
C ILE A 34 17.13 5.69 -10.85
N ILE A 35 15.81 5.68 -11.06
CA ILE A 35 15.09 4.55 -11.68
C ILE A 35 15.65 4.24 -13.07
N LEU A 36 15.91 5.28 -13.88
CA LEU A 36 16.49 5.12 -15.21
C LEU A 36 17.92 4.55 -15.17
N LYS A 37 18.76 5.03 -14.24
CA LYS A 37 20.13 4.53 -14.05
C LYS A 37 20.16 3.06 -13.61
N GLU A 38 19.22 2.65 -12.74
CA GLU A 38 19.10 1.28 -12.25
C GLU A 38 18.39 0.34 -13.25
N GLY A 39 17.49 0.89 -14.08
CA GLY A 39 16.85 0.22 -15.21
C GLY A 39 15.96 -0.97 -14.81
N PHE A 40 15.24 -0.87 -13.68
CA PHE A 40 14.36 -1.95 -13.23
C PHE A 40 12.89 -1.76 -13.66
N VAL A 41 12.44 -0.52 -13.91
CA VAL A 41 11.15 -0.18 -14.53
C VAL A 41 11.30 1.01 -15.46
N THR A 42 10.30 1.26 -16.31
CA THR A 42 10.19 2.50 -17.08
C THR A 42 9.37 3.51 -16.27
N PRO A 43 9.95 4.62 -15.80
CA PRO A 43 9.20 5.68 -15.16
C PRO A 43 8.38 6.45 -16.22
N VAL A 44 7.11 6.74 -15.90
CA VAL A 44 6.18 7.49 -16.75
C VAL A 44 5.82 8.80 -16.03
N LEU A 45 6.13 9.93 -16.65
CA LEU A 45 5.79 11.27 -16.16
C LEU A 45 4.54 11.79 -16.87
N VAL A 46 3.69 12.53 -16.15
CA VAL A 46 2.44 13.09 -16.68
C VAL A 46 2.53 14.60 -16.75
N GLY A 47 2.46 15.18 -17.94
CA GLY A 47 2.48 16.63 -18.14
C GLY A 47 3.03 17.05 -19.50
N ASN A 48 3.11 18.37 -19.71
CA ASN A 48 3.68 18.93 -20.93
C ASN A 48 5.19 18.60 -21.04
N PRO A 49 5.66 18.00 -22.13
CA PRO A 49 7.05 17.59 -22.29
C PRO A 49 8.07 18.72 -22.10
N ALA A 50 7.76 19.93 -22.60
CA ALA A 50 8.65 21.07 -22.48
C ALA A 50 8.77 21.56 -21.03
N GLU A 51 7.64 21.59 -20.29
CA GLU A 51 7.64 21.97 -18.86
C GLU A 51 8.40 20.94 -18.01
N ILE A 52 8.22 19.64 -18.30
CA ILE A 52 8.93 18.56 -17.60
C ILE A 52 10.43 18.65 -17.85
N ALA A 53 10.85 18.91 -19.11
CA ALA A 53 12.26 19.06 -19.47
C ALA A 53 12.89 20.30 -18.78
N GLU A 54 12.16 21.42 -18.70
CA GLU A 54 12.60 22.61 -18.01
C GLU A 54 12.75 22.35 -16.51
N ALA A 55 11.77 21.70 -15.87
CA ALA A 55 11.81 21.32 -14.46
C ALA A 55 13.01 20.38 -14.16
N ALA A 56 13.24 19.37 -14.98
CA ALA A 56 14.38 18.46 -14.82
C ALA A 56 15.73 19.21 -14.94
N LYS A 57 15.84 20.14 -15.90
CA LYS A 57 17.02 20.98 -16.04
C LYS A 57 17.24 21.88 -14.83
N ALA A 58 16.19 22.47 -14.29
CA ALA A 58 16.27 23.33 -13.09
C ALA A 58 16.75 22.55 -11.85
N VAL A 59 16.38 21.27 -11.73
CA VAL A 59 16.82 20.36 -10.66
C VAL A 59 18.21 19.78 -10.93
N GLY A 60 18.70 19.84 -12.17
CA GLY A 60 20.00 19.31 -12.58
C GLY A 60 20.05 17.80 -12.74
N VAL A 61 18.93 17.17 -13.16
CA VAL A 61 18.81 15.71 -13.37
C VAL A 61 18.51 15.38 -14.83
N SER A 62 18.91 14.18 -15.28
CA SER A 62 18.54 13.62 -16.58
C SER A 62 17.31 12.75 -16.47
N ILE A 63 16.34 13.00 -17.33
CA ILE A 63 15.13 12.17 -17.50
C ILE A 63 15.10 11.45 -18.85
N GLU A 64 16.24 11.40 -19.53
CA GLU A 64 16.37 10.72 -20.82
C GLU A 64 16.10 9.21 -20.68
N GLY A 65 15.10 8.73 -21.41
CA GLY A 65 14.58 7.36 -21.31
C GLY A 65 13.30 7.24 -20.49
N ALA A 66 12.84 8.27 -19.80
CA ALA A 66 11.51 8.29 -19.20
C ALA A 66 10.43 8.45 -20.29
N GLU A 67 9.31 7.77 -20.14
CA GLU A 67 8.13 8.02 -20.95
C GLU A 67 7.40 9.28 -20.43
N ILE A 68 7.00 10.15 -21.32
CA ILE A 68 6.22 11.34 -20.97
C ILE A 68 4.86 11.25 -21.66
N ILE A 69 3.79 11.32 -20.87
CA ILE A 69 2.42 11.36 -21.36
C ILE A 69 1.84 12.75 -21.13
N ASP A 70 1.57 13.44 -22.26
CA ASP A 70 0.93 14.76 -22.23
C ASP A 70 -0.59 14.59 -22.26
N PRO A 71 -1.31 14.99 -21.18
CA PRO A 71 -2.78 14.91 -21.17
C PRO A 71 -3.46 15.64 -22.33
N ALA A 72 -2.83 16.70 -22.87
CA ALA A 72 -3.39 17.47 -23.98
C ALA A 72 -3.32 16.74 -25.32
N ASN A 73 -2.40 15.79 -25.46
CA ASN A 73 -2.10 15.09 -26.72
C ASN A 73 -2.15 13.55 -26.56
N TYR A 74 -2.88 13.04 -25.58
CA TYR A 74 -2.96 11.59 -25.33
C TYR A 74 -4.03 10.93 -26.20
N ASP A 75 -3.64 9.99 -27.05
CA ASP A 75 -4.52 9.34 -28.03
C ASP A 75 -5.77 8.68 -27.43
N ARG A 76 -5.64 8.12 -26.20
CA ARG A 76 -6.75 7.47 -25.49
C ARG A 76 -7.48 8.41 -24.53
N TYR A 77 -7.33 9.73 -24.68
CA TYR A 77 -7.91 10.70 -23.74
C TYR A 77 -9.44 10.61 -23.66
N GLN A 78 -10.13 10.47 -24.79
CA GLN A 78 -11.59 10.34 -24.80
C GLN A 78 -12.06 9.08 -24.09
N GLU A 79 -11.35 7.97 -24.25
CA GLU A 79 -11.62 6.73 -23.50
C GLU A 79 -11.50 6.91 -21.99
N MET A 80 -10.55 7.73 -21.51
CA MET A 80 -10.44 8.09 -20.10
C MET A 80 -11.67 8.83 -19.59
N VAL A 81 -12.13 9.83 -20.33
CA VAL A 81 -13.32 10.61 -19.98
C VAL A 81 -14.55 9.72 -19.93
N ASP A 82 -14.78 8.93 -20.97
CA ASP A 82 -15.95 8.03 -21.05
C ASP A 82 -15.94 6.99 -19.94
N THR A 83 -14.79 6.37 -19.68
CA THR A 83 -14.61 5.41 -18.58
C THR A 83 -14.93 6.06 -17.22
N PHE A 84 -14.47 7.29 -16.98
CA PHE A 84 -14.73 7.95 -15.70
C PHE A 84 -16.20 8.33 -15.53
N VAL A 85 -16.87 8.72 -16.60
CA VAL A 85 -18.33 8.93 -16.60
C VAL A 85 -19.05 7.63 -16.24
N GLU A 86 -18.73 6.51 -16.86
CA GLU A 86 -19.34 5.21 -16.56
C GLU A 86 -19.14 4.80 -15.09
N LEU A 87 -17.90 4.88 -14.60
CA LEU A 87 -17.55 4.52 -13.23
C LEU A 87 -18.32 5.32 -12.18
N ARG A 88 -18.60 6.58 -12.49
CA ARG A 88 -19.22 7.53 -11.55
C ARG A 88 -20.62 7.98 -11.94
N ALA A 89 -21.28 7.31 -12.90
CA ALA A 89 -22.62 7.63 -13.39
C ALA A 89 -23.63 7.76 -12.24
N LYS A 90 -23.65 6.78 -11.32
CA LYS A 90 -24.53 6.79 -10.13
C LYS A 90 -24.24 7.90 -9.12
N LYS A 91 -23.13 8.62 -9.28
CA LYS A 91 -22.71 9.75 -8.45
C LYS A 91 -22.82 11.09 -9.17
N GLY A 92 -23.50 11.12 -10.34
CA GLY A 92 -23.76 12.34 -11.10
C GLY A 92 -22.53 12.90 -11.84
N MET A 93 -21.62 12.04 -12.27
CA MET A 93 -20.53 12.44 -13.15
C MET A 93 -21.07 12.73 -14.54
N THR A 94 -20.67 13.88 -15.11
CA THR A 94 -20.98 14.24 -16.48
C THR A 94 -19.71 14.27 -17.33
N PRO A 95 -19.80 14.20 -18.66
CA PRO A 95 -18.63 14.32 -19.54
C PRO A 95 -17.78 15.56 -19.27
N GLU A 96 -18.43 16.72 -19.03
CA GLU A 96 -17.74 17.98 -18.77
C GLU A 96 -16.96 17.94 -17.43
N LYS A 97 -17.54 17.33 -16.39
CA LYS A 97 -16.87 17.15 -15.10
C LYS A 97 -15.72 16.17 -15.20
N ALA A 98 -15.91 15.08 -15.94
CA ALA A 98 -14.88 14.09 -16.16
C ALA A 98 -13.71 14.69 -16.93
N ASP A 99 -13.97 15.41 -18.02
CA ASP A 99 -12.96 16.13 -18.81
C ASP A 99 -12.18 17.14 -17.94
N ALA A 100 -12.89 17.97 -17.16
CA ALA A 100 -12.24 18.92 -16.25
C ALA A 100 -11.35 18.24 -15.21
N THR A 101 -11.79 17.07 -14.68
CA THR A 101 -11.00 16.31 -13.73
C THR A 101 -9.74 15.71 -14.36
N MET A 102 -9.87 15.09 -15.53
CA MET A 102 -8.74 14.49 -16.24
C MET A 102 -7.69 15.53 -16.68
N LYS A 103 -8.11 16.75 -17.06
CA LYS A 103 -7.22 17.86 -17.40
C LYS A 103 -6.58 18.53 -16.19
N GLY A 104 -7.32 18.64 -15.10
CA GLY A 104 -6.94 19.45 -13.94
C GLY A 104 -6.22 18.71 -12.83
N ASP A 105 -6.25 17.38 -12.80
CA ASP A 105 -5.72 16.58 -11.69
C ASP A 105 -4.87 15.40 -12.19
N CYS A 106 -3.55 15.55 -12.05
CA CYS A 106 -2.59 14.54 -12.49
C CYS A 106 -2.74 13.20 -11.75
N LEU A 107 -3.31 13.19 -10.53
CA LEU A 107 -3.55 11.95 -9.77
C LEU A 107 -4.67 11.13 -10.43
N PHE A 108 -5.78 11.79 -10.83
CA PHE A 108 -6.86 11.14 -11.55
C PHE A 108 -6.43 10.65 -12.93
N PHE A 109 -5.63 11.45 -13.63
CA PHE A 109 -5.07 11.05 -14.92
C PHE A 109 -4.14 9.83 -14.77
N GLY A 110 -3.19 9.86 -13.81
CA GLY A 110 -2.30 8.75 -13.51
C GLY A 110 -3.05 7.47 -13.08
N ALA A 111 -4.05 7.60 -12.21
CA ALA A 111 -4.90 6.49 -11.81
C ALA A 111 -5.67 5.89 -13.01
N MET A 112 -6.08 6.72 -13.98
CA MET A 112 -6.76 6.26 -15.19
C MET A 112 -5.81 5.52 -16.13
N LEU A 113 -4.54 5.95 -16.24
CA LEU A 113 -3.50 5.20 -16.94
C LEU A 113 -3.33 3.79 -16.37
N VAL A 114 -3.31 3.67 -15.03
CA VAL A 114 -3.28 2.36 -14.34
C VAL A 114 -4.51 1.53 -14.67
N ARG A 115 -5.71 2.11 -14.56
CA ARG A 115 -6.96 1.41 -14.83
C ARG A 115 -7.02 0.86 -16.24
N LEU A 116 -6.69 1.67 -17.24
CA LEU A 116 -6.72 1.29 -18.64
C LEU A 116 -5.54 0.40 -19.07
N GLY A 117 -4.62 0.08 -18.16
CA GLY A 117 -3.48 -0.79 -18.42
C GLY A 117 -2.39 -0.15 -19.30
N ALA A 118 -2.37 1.17 -19.40
CA ALA A 118 -1.28 1.89 -20.07
C ALA A 118 0.02 1.85 -19.24
N VAL A 119 -0.13 1.76 -17.93
CA VAL A 119 0.96 1.55 -16.95
C VAL A 119 0.57 0.48 -15.94
N ASP A 120 1.56 -0.09 -15.26
CA ASP A 120 1.36 -1.21 -14.33
C ASP A 120 1.02 -0.77 -12.90
N GLY A 121 1.41 0.45 -12.51
CA GLY A 121 1.14 1.00 -11.19
C GLY A 121 1.39 2.50 -11.11
N MET A 122 1.03 3.11 -9.99
CA MET A 122 1.22 4.53 -9.69
C MET A 122 1.86 4.73 -8.32
N VAL A 123 2.79 5.67 -8.24
CA VAL A 123 3.35 6.18 -6.97
C VAL A 123 3.17 7.68 -6.94
N ALA A 124 2.48 8.19 -5.91
CA ALA A 124 2.16 9.60 -5.74
C ALA A 124 2.15 9.99 -4.24
N GLY A 125 1.79 11.22 -3.90
CA GLY A 125 1.67 11.69 -2.51
C GLY A 125 2.88 12.47 -2.00
N SER A 126 3.91 12.65 -2.82
CA SER A 126 5.05 13.48 -2.44
C SER A 126 4.67 14.95 -2.26
N ALA A 127 3.79 15.48 -3.11
CA ALA A 127 3.36 16.86 -3.11
C ALA A 127 1.94 17.09 -2.58
N CYS A 128 1.10 16.05 -2.53
CA CYS A 128 -0.30 16.17 -2.16
C CYS A 128 -0.66 15.37 -0.88
N PRO A 129 -1.80 15.69 -0.22
CA PRO A 129 -2.29 14.90 0.91
C PRO A 129 -2.70 13.48 0.49
N THR A 130 -2.46 12.49 1.37
CA THR A 130 -2.91 11.08 1.25
C THR A 130 -4.36 10.95 0.80
N ALA A 131 -5.27 11.78 1.34
CA ALA A 131 -6.69 11.76 0.98
C ALA A 131 -6.95 12.02 -0.52
N ASN A 132 -6.07 12.77 -1.20
CA ASN A 132 -6.22 13.04 -2.63
C ASN A 132 -5.79 11.81 -3.46
N VAL A 133 -4.68 11.17 -3.11
CA VAL A 133 -4.22 9.93 -3.75
C VAL A 133 -5.28 8.83 -3.57
N LEU A 134 -5.75 8.61 -2.34
CA LEU A 134 -6.78 7.62 -2.04
C LEU A 134 -8.09 7.91 -2.78
N ARG A 135 -8.49 9.18 -2.90
CA ARG A 135 -9.70 9.55 -3.65
C ARG A 135 -9.57 9.20 -5.13
N ALA A 136 -8.46 9.52 -5.77
CA ALA A 136 -8.20 9.16 -7.16
C ALA A 136 -8.17 7.63 -7.34
N ALA A 137 -7.44 6.92 -6.49
CA ALA A 137 -7.34 5.46 -6.51
C ALA A 137 -8.72 4.79 -6.34
N LEU A 138 -9.51 5.17 -5.33
CA LEU A 138 -10.82 4.59 -5.08
C LEU A 138 -11.85 4.90 -6.17
N GLN A 139 -11.82 6.12 -6.72
CA GLN A 139 -12.81 6.53 -7.72
C GLN A 139 -12.51 6.00 -9.12
N VAL A 140 -11.26 5.75 -9.43
CA VAL A 140 -10.80 5.33 -10.76
C VAL A 140 -10.42 3.86 -10.78
N VAL A 141 -9.48 3.42 -9.93
CA VAL A 141 -9.00 2.03 -9.91
C VAL A 141 -10.02 1.13 -9.20
N GLY A 142 -10.52 1.56 -8.06
CA GLY A 142 -11.46 0.78 -7.25
C GLY A 142 -10.79 -0.30 -6.41
N THR A 143 -11.61 -1.00 -5.63
CA THR A 143 -11.15 -2.13 -4.81
C THR A 143 -11.03 -3.41 -5.63
N LYS A 144 -10.20 -4.34 -5.16
CA LYS A 144 -10.09 -5.68 -5.71
C LYS A 144 -11.45 -6.40 -5.63
N PRO A 145 -11.85 -7.20 -6.64
CA PRO A 145 -13.06 -8.02 -6.56
C PRO A 145 -13.08 -8.87 -5.28
N GLY A 146 -14.20 -8.85 -4.57
CA GLY A 146 -14.38 -9.55 -3.29
C GLY A 146 -14.00 -8.71 -2.05
N LEU A 147 -13.21 -7.66 -2.19
CA LEU A 147 -12.86 -6.74 -1.12
C LEU A 147 -13.64 -5.41 -1.25
N LYS A 148 -14.01 -4.85 -0.11
CA LYS A 148 -14.68 -3.54 -0.05
C LYS A 148 -13.81 -2.47 0.63
N THR A 149 -12.66 -2.89 1.15
CA THR A 149 -11.83 -2.11 2.05
C THR A 149 -10.47 -1.83 1.43
N VAL A 150 -10.06 -0.58 1.46
CA VAL A 150 -8.68 -0.14 1.21
C VAL A 150 -8.04 0.18 2.55
N SER A 151 -6.84 -0.31 2.77
CA SER A 151 -6.06 -0.12 3.98
C SER A 151 -4.59 0.06 3.66
N SER A 152 -3.73 0.02 4.67
CA SER A 152 -2.29 0.09 4.48
C SER A 152 -1.55 -0.90 5.38
N SER A 153 -0.37 -1.32 4.94
CA SER A 153 0.54 -2.13 5.75
C SER A 153 1.90 -1.47 5.91
N MET A 154 2.51 -1.71 7.06
CA MET A 154 3.86 -1.29 7.40
C MET A 154 4.71 -2.53 7.66
N PHE A 155 5.78 -2.71 6.92
CA PHE A 155 6.75 -3.78 7.13
C PHE A 155 7.84 -3.28 8.08
N MET A 156 7.93 -3.91 9.24
CA MET A 156 8.86 -3.56 10.30
C MET A 156 10.00 -4.57 10.35
N PHE A 157 11.24 -4.09 10.23
CA PHE A 157 12.44 -4.93 10.31
C PHE A 157 13.18 -4.58 11.60
N THR A 158 13.09 -5.47 12.59
CA THR A 158 13.69 -5.25 13.91
C THR A 158 14.97 -6.05 14.09
N SER A 159 15.82 -5.64 15.04
CA SER A 159 16.98 -6.43 15.47
C SER A 159 16.60 -7.64 16.32
N LYS A 160 15.33 -7.73 16.75
CA LYS A 160 14.78 -8.80 17.62
C LYS A 160 14.35 -10.00 16.78
N LYS A 161 15.33 -10.83 16.44
CA LYS A 161 15.16 -11.97 15.53
C LYS A 161 14.23 -13.06 16.04
N GLU A 162 13.94 -13.07 17.32
CA GLU A 162 12.98 -13.97 17.96
C GLU A 162 11.51 -13.69 17.61
N TYR A 163 11.18 -12.52 17.07
CA TYR A 163 9.81 -12.14 16.71
C TYR A 163 9.58 -12.18 15.21
N GLY A 164 8.37 -12.60 14.82
CA GLY A 164 7.96 -12.67 13.43
C GLY A 164 8.79 -13.66 12.60
N ASP A 165 9.20 -13.24 11.43
CA ASP A 165 10.09 -14.00 10.55
C ASP A 165 11.49 -13.36 10.57
N ASP A 166 12.36 -13.85 11.45
CA ASP A 166 13.71 -13.32 11.66
C ASP A 166 13.74 -11.79 11.92
N GLY A 167 12.83 -11.33 12.77
CA GLY A 167 12.70 -9.91 13.14
C GLY A 167 11.80 -9.09 12.20
N MET A 168 11.23 -9.69 11.16
CA MET A 168 10.27 -9.03 10.29
C MET A 168 8.84 -9.28 10.78
N LEU A 169 8.09 -8.20 10.92
CA LEU A 169 6.67 -8.16 11.29
C LEU A 169 5.91 -7.23 10.33
N VAL A 170 4.66 -7.58 10.00
CA VAL A 170 3.79 -6.69 9.22
C VAL A 170 2.66 -6.16 10.09
N PHE A 171 2.52 -4.84 10.15
CA PHE A 171 1.49 -4.14 10.93
C PHE A 171 0.43 -3.55 9.98
N SER A 172 -0.85 -3.68 10.31
CA SER A 172 -1.97 -3.16 9.51
C SER A 172 -3.23 -2.91 10.37
N ASP A 173 -4.08 -1.95 10.07
CA ASP A 173 -3.93 -0.82 9.18
C ASP A 173 -3.20 0.33 9.88
N CYS A 174 -2.18 0.89 9.24
CA CYS A 174 -1.34 1.93 9.84
C CYS A 174 -1.63 3.36 9.34
N GLY A 175 -2.47 3.54 8.30
CA GLY A 175 -2.57 4.84 7.65
C GLY A 175 -3.90 5.23 6.99
N VAL A 176 -4.93 4.39 6.94
CA VAL A 176 -6.13 4.65 6.12
C VAL A 176 -7.43 4.72 6.93
N LEU A 177 -7.79 3.68 7.68
CA LEU A 177 -9.10 3.55 8.32
C LEU A 177 -9.04 3.89 9.82
N PRO A 178 -9.67 5.00 10.25
CA PRO A 178 -9.62 5.40 11.65
C PRO A 178 -10.21 4.36 12.61
N ASN A 179 -11.37 3.82 12.29
CA ASN A 179 -12.05 2.82 13.11
C ASN A 179 -12.74 1.78 12.20
N PRO A 180 -12.05 0.71 11.80
CA PRO A 180 -12.60 -0.32 10.93
C PRO A 180 -13.71 -1.12 11.64
N THR A 181 -14.71 -1.55 10.88
CA THR A 181 -15.70 -2.54 11.32
C THR A 181 -15.09 -3.93 11.35
N SER A 182 -15.82 -4.91 11.91
CA SER A 182 -15.40 -6.32 11.92
C SER A 182 -15.13 -6.86 10.50
N GLU A 183 -16.02 -6.56 9.55
CA GLU A 183 -15.84 -6.92 8.14
C GLU A 183 -14.60 -6.27 7.53
N GLN A 184 -14.36 -4.99 7.84
CA GLN A 184 -13.17 -4.28 7.38
C GLN A 184 -11.89 -4.83 7.99
N LEU A 185 -11.90 -5.26 9.26
CA LEU A 185 -10.75 -5.94 9.87
C LEU A 185 -10.42 -7.27 9.17
N ALA A 186 -11.44 -8.04 8.77
CA ALA A 186 -11.24 -9.25 7.98
C ALA A 186 -10.66 -8.93 6.58
N ASP A 187 -11.19 -7.92 5.88
CA ASP A 187 -10.63 -7.46 4.61
C ASP A 187 -9.17 -7.00 4.74
N ILE A 188 -8.84 -6.28 5.83
CA ILE A 188 -7.48 -5.84 6.14
C ILE A 188 -6.55 -7.05 6.30
N ALA A 189 -6.99 -8.07 7.03
CA ALA A 189 -6.19 -9.28 7.25
C ALA A 189 -5.87 -9.99 5.92
N GLU A 190 -6.87 -10.22 5.06
CA GLU A 190 -6.70 -10.83 3.74
C GLU A 190 -5.76 -10.01 2.84
N SER A 191 -6.00 -8.69 2.76
CA SER A 191 -5.16 -7.80 1.96
C SER A 191 -3.71 -7.76 2.45
N THR A 192 -3.51 -7.82 3.79
CA THR A 192 -2.16 -7.81 4.38
C THR A 192 -1.40 -9.10 4.08
N VAL A 193 -2.08 -10.25 4.13
CA VAL A 193 -1.49 -11.55 3.76
C VAL A 193 -1.06 -11.54 2.30
N GLU A 194 -1.93 -11.09 1.40
CA GLU A 194 -1.58 -11.02 -0.03
C GLU A 194 -0.38 -10.10 -0.26
N LYS A 195 -0.37 -8.92 0.38
CA LYS A 195 0.73 -7.97 0.32
C LYS A 195 2.03 -8.59 0.83
N ALA A 196 2.01 -9.27 1.97
CA ALA A 196 3.19 -9.91 2.55
C ALA A 196 3.73 -11.05 1.65
N ARG A 197 2.86 -11.84 1.06
CA ARG A 197 3.25 -12.86 0.07
C ARG A 197 3.95 -12.25 -1.14
N LYS A 198 3.40 -11.16 -1.70
CA LYS A 198 3.97 -10.50 -2.90
C LYS A 198 5.25 -9.74 -2.61
N VAL A 199 5.29 -8.93 -1.54
CA VAL A 199 6.41 -8.02 -1.29
C VAL A 199 7.60 -8.72 -0.64
N VAL A 200 7.37 -9.59 0.35
CA VAL A 200 8.45 -10.24 1.10
C VAL A 200 8.53 -11.75 0.89
N GLY A 201 7.68 -12.33 0.03
CA GLY A 201 7.67 -13.78 -0.22
C GLY A 201 7.25 -14.60 0.99
N MET A 202 6.40 -14.05 1.88
CA MET A 202 5.98 -14.73 3.12
C MET A 202 5.23 -16.03 2.81
N ALA A 203 5.90 -17.16 3.05
CA ALA A 203 5.33 -18.48 2.74
C ALA A 203 4.32 -18.98 3.79
N ASP A 204 4.50 -18.61 5.05
CA ASP A 204 3.64 -19.03 6.18
C ASP A 204 3.10 -17.80 6.95
N PRO A 205 2.08 -17.10 6.41
CA PRO A 205 1.42 -16.02 7.12
C PRO A 205 0.74 -16.51 8.40
N ARG A 206 1.04 -15.88 9.54
CA ARG A 206 0.48 -16.15 10.86
C ARG A 206 -0.12 -14.85 11.40
N VAL A 207 -1.41 -14.68 11.18
CA VAL A 207 -2.14 -13.43 11.41
C VAL A 207 -2.71 -13.39 12.82
N SER A 208 -2.33 -12.41 13.61
CA SER A 208 -2.98 -12.10 14.90
C SER A 208 -3.89 -10.89 14.76
N ILE A 209 -5.17 -11.04 15.14
CA ILE A 209 -6.09 -9.91 15.27
C ILE A 209 -5.99 -9.40 16.69
N LEU A 210 -5.42 -8.18 16.85
CA LEU A 210 -5.02 -7.63 18.13
C LEU A 210 -6.17 -7.01 18.91
N SER A 211 -6.09 -7.19 20.23
CA SER A 211 -6.94 -6.54 21.22
C SER A 211 -6.18 -6.34 22.52
N PHE A 212 -6.72 -5.58 23.46
CA PHE A 212 -6.28 -5.60 24.85
C PHE A 212 -6.78 -6.83 25.62
N SER A 213 -7.66 -7.65 25.00
CA SER A 213 -8.16 -8.93 25.52
C SER A 213 -7.46 -10.11 24.87
N THR A 214 -7.41 -11.24 25.55
CA THR A 214 -6.99 -12.54 25.02
C THR A 214 -8.01 -13.61 25.41
N LYS A 215 -8.65 -14.22 24.41
CA LYS A 215 -9.55 -15.37 24.58
C LYS A 215 -10.62 -15.18 25.66
N GLY A 216 -11.31 -14.03 25.60
CA GLY A 216 -12.41 -13.71 26.50
C GLY A 216 -11.99 -13.14 27.86
N SER A 217 -10.74 -12.66 28.00
CA SER A 217 -10.29 -12.04 29.25
C SER A 217 -10.97 -10.69 29.56
N ALA A 218 -11.58 -10.06 28.58
CA ALA A 218 -12.42 -8.87 28.70
C ALA A 218 -13.62 -8.96 27.76
N SER A 219 -14.69 -8.19 28.04
CA SER A 219 -15.89 -8.09 27.20
C SER A 219 -16.29 -6.61 27.10
N THR A 220 -16.11 -6.02 25.91
CA THR A 220 -16.50 -4.66 25.55
C THR A 220 -16.82 -4.64 24.05
N PRO A 221 -17.53 -3.62 23.54
CA PRO A 221 -17.84 -3.51 22.12
C PRO A 221 -16.58 -3.54 21.21
N GLU A 222 -15.43 -3.04 21.69
CA GLU A 222 -14.15 -3.06 20.96
C GLU A 222 -13.61 -4.49 20.87
N VAL A 223 -13.76 -5.30 21.91
CA VAL A 223 -13.37 -6.73 21.91
C VAL A 223 -14.31 -7.52 21.03
N ASP A 224 -15.62 -7.31 21.16
CA ASP A 224 -16.65 -8.00 20.36
C ASP A 224 -16.42 -7.77 18.87
N LYS A 225 -16.04 -6.56 18.48
CA LYS A 225 -15.67 -6.23 17.10
C LYS A 225 -14.53 -7.11 16.56
N VAL A 226 -13.51 -7.34 17.38
CA VAL A 226 -12.34 -8.16 16.99
C VAL A 226 -12.72 -9.65 16.94
N VAL A 227 -13.49 -10.14 17.91
CA VAL A 227 -14.01 -11.51 17.92
C VAL A 227 -14.84 -11.79 16.68
N GLU A 228 -15.72 -10.86 16.30
CA GLU A 228 -16.53 -10.98 15.10
C GLU A 228 -15.67 -11.00 13.81
N ALA A 229 -14.61 -10.19 13.73
CA ALA A 229 -13.68 -10.25 12.61
C ALA A 229 -13.02 -11.64 12.45
N VAL A 230 -12.67 -12.28 13.56
CA VAL A 230 -12.15 -13.66 13.58
C VAL A 230 -13.19 -14.65 13.07
N ASN A 231 -14.47 -14.49 13.44
CA ASN A 231 -15.56 -15.36 12.98
C ASN A 231 -15.78 -15.19 11.47
N ILE A 232 -15.77 -13.96 10.96
CA ILE A 232 -15.87 -13.67 9.52
C ILE A 232 -14.72 -14.36 8.75
N LEU A 233 -13.49 -14.32 9.24
CA LEU A 233 -12.36 -15.02 8.58
C LEU A 233 -12.57 -16.54 8.56
N LYS A 234 -13.16 -17.13 9.63
CA LYS A 234 -13.52 -18.56 9.65
C LYS A 234 -14.57 -18.87 8.59
N GLU A 235 -15.61 -18.05 8.48
CA GLU A 235 -16.70 -18.23 7.49
C GLU A 235 -16.18 -18.11 6.06
N ARG A 236 -15.21 -17.21 5.82
CA ARG A 236 -14.58 -17.04 4.50
C ARG A 236 -13.63 -18.17 4.10
N ASN A 237 -13.32 -19.11 5.00
CA ASN A 237 -12.40 -20.23 4.76
C ASN A 237 -11.05 -19.76 4.16
N VAL A 238 -10.44 -18.73 4.74
CA VAL A 238 -9.18 -18.18 4.25
C VAL A 238 -8.04 -19.21 4.28
N ASP A 239 -7.07 -19.08 3.38
CA ASP A 239 -5.97 -20.04 3.16
C ASP A 239 -4.71 -19.78 4.01
N PHE A 240 -4.85 -19.04 5.11
CA PHE A 240 -3.76 -18.69 6.00
C PHE A 240 -4.12 -18.94 7.47
N LYS A 241 -3.09 -19.03 8.32
CA LYS A 241 -3.30 -19.18 9.77
C LYS A 241 -3.67 -17.84 10.38
N PHE A 242 -4.72 -17.82 11.19
CA PHE A 242 -5.11 -16.64 11.93
C PHE A 242 -5.66 -17.02 13.31
N ASP A 243 -5.60 -16.10 14.23
CA ASP A 243 -6.20 -16.22 15.55
C ASP A 243 -6.48 -14.83 16.16
N GLY A 244 -7.35 -14.80 17.14
CA GLY A 244 -7.78 -13.60 17.87
C GLY A 244 -8.97 -13.92 18.76
N GLU A 245 -9.39 -13.03 19.62
CA GLU A 245 -8.66 -11.80 19.91
C GLU A 245 -7.42 -12.14 20.78
N LEU A 246 -6.30 -11.48 20.52
CA LEU A 246 -5.05 -11.69 21.24
C LEU A 246 -4.41 -10.36 21.65
N GLN A 247 -3.86 -10.30 22.86
CA GLN A 247 -2.95 -9.23 23.24
C GLN A 247 -1.63 -9.35 22.46
N LEU A 248 -0.92 -8.25 22.29
CA LEU A 248 0.35 -8.22 21.55
C LEU A 248 1.39 -9.20 22.13
N ASP A 249 1.56 -9.20 23.46
CA ASP A 249 2.49 -10.10 24.14
C ASP A 249 2.13 -11.58 23.92
N ALA A 250 0.84 -11.93 23.98
CA ALA A 250 0.36 -13.27 23.67
C ALA A 250 0.55 -13.64 22.18
N SER A 251 0.54 -12.65 21.29
CA SER A 251 0.71 -12.87 19.85
C SER A 251 2.14 -13.25 19.44
N ILE A 252 3.15 -12.64 20.11
CA ILE A 252 4.55 -12.73 19.65
C ILE A 252 5.50 -13.40 20.64
N VAL A 253 5.11 -13.56 21.94
CA VAL A 253 5.97 -14.15 22.96
C VAL A 253 5.50 -15.57 23.30
N PRO A 254 6.28 -16.62 22.98
CA PRO A 254 5.85 -18.01 23.18
C PRO A 254 5.44 -18.35 24.62
N SER A 255 6.21 -17.93 25.61
CA SER A 255 5.92 -18.21 27.04
C SER A 255 4.67 -17.52 27.57
N VAL A 256 4.24 -16.43 26.95
CA VAL A 256 2.96 -15.76 27.24
C VAL A 256 1.81 -16.48 26.53
N ALA A 257 2.02 -16.88 25.28
CA ALA A 257 1.04 -17.63 24.51
C ALA A 257 0.64 -18.95 25.16
N GLU A 258 1.60 -19.72 25.67
CA GLU A 258 1.35 -20.97 26.38
C GLU A 258 0.39 -20.81 27.56
N LYS A 259 0.43 -19.67 28.26
CA LYS A 259 -0.41 -19.37 29.43
C LYS A 259 -1.76 -18.78 29.04
N LYS A 260 -1.78 -17.84 28.05
CA LYS A 260 -2.97 -17.04 27.73
C LYS A 260 -3.81 -17.61 26.58
N ALA A 261 -3.19 -18.34 25.63
CA ALA A 261 -3.84 -18.88 24.44
C ALA A 261 -3.35 -20.31 24.11
N PRO A 262 -3.45 -21.27 25.06
CA PRO A 262 -2.98 -22.63 24.82
C PRO A 262 -3.69 -23.26 23.63
N GLY A 263 -2.94 -23.94 22.78
CA GLY A 263 -3.48 -24.60 21.57
C GLY A 263 -3.65 -23.70 20.35
N SER A 264 -3.36 -22.40 20.44
CA SER A 264 -3.37 -21.52 19.28
C SER A 264 -2.26 -21.89 18.27
N ASN A 265 -2.61 -21.87 16.99
CA ASN A 265 -1.65 -22.10 15.90
C ASN A 265 -0.91 -20.81 15.46
N VAL A 266 -1.21 -19.65 16.08
CA VAL A 266 -0.65 -18.32 15.79
C VAL A 266 0.00 -17.69 17.00
N ALA A 267 -0.61 -17.79 18.18
CA ALA A 267 -0.10 -17.15 19.40
C ALA A 267 1.37 -17.55 19.67
N GLY A 268 2.17 -16.59 20.10
CA GLY A 268 3.60 -16.73 20.36
C GLY A 268 4.51 -16.72 19.13
N LYS A 269 3.95 -16.71 17.91
CA LYS A 269 4.71 -16.76 16.65
C LYS A 269 4.07 -16.00 15.51
N ALA A 270 3.19 -15.04 15.80
CA ALA A 270 2.59 -14.19 14.77
C ALA A 270 3.65 -13.38 14.03
N ASN A 271 3.47 -13.24 12.71
CA ASN A 271 4.30 -12.40 11.84
C ASN A 271 3.49 -11.27 11.15
N ILE A 272 2.16 -11.34 11.24
CA ILE A 272 1.24 -10.28 10.79
C ILE A 272 0.36 -9.88 11.98
N LEU A 273 0.31 -8.57 12.26
CA LEU A 273 -0.42 -7.98 13.36
C LEU A 273 -1.48 -7.01 12.83
N ILE A 274 -2.76 -7.38 12.98
CA ILE A 274 -3.88 -6.53 12.59
C ILE A 274 -4.37 -5.77 13.81
N PHE A 275 -4.26 -4.46 13.76
CA PHE A 275 -4.63 -3.58 14.85
C PHE A 275 -6.13 -3.25 14.83
N PRO A 276 -6.76 -3.08 16.01
CA PRO A 276 -8.21 -2.84 16.11
C PRO A 276 -8.64 -1.48 15.58
N ASP A 277 -7.73 -0.51 15.55
CA ASP A 277 -7.96 0.84 15.05
C ASP A 277 -6.65 1.53 14.64
N LEU A 278 -6.80 2.65 13.90
CA LEU A 278 -5.67 3.41 13.37
C LEU A 278 -4.82 4.05 14.47
N GLN A 279 -5.41 4.45 15.59
CA GLN A 279 -4.65 5.11 16.67
C GLN A 279 -3.64 4.11 17.26
N ALA A 280 -4.10 2.90 17.58
CA ALA A 280 -3.25 1.83 18.11
C ALA A 280 -2.13 1.47 17.12
N ALA A 281 -2.46 1.30 15.83
CA ALA A 281 -1.50 0.96 14.80
C ALA A 281 -0.47 2.06 14.55
N ASN A 282 -0.95 3.30 14.34
CA ASN A 282 -0.09 4.45 13.99
C ASN A 282 0.85 4.83 15.14
N ILE A 283 0.38 4.77 16.38
CA ILE A 283 1.21 4.95 17.57
C ILE A 283 2.18 3.77 17.70
N GLY A 284 1.67 2.54 17.58
CA GLY A 284 2.44 1.31 17.77
C GLY A 284 3.65 1.19 16.83
N TYR A 285 3.47 1.36 15.51
CA TYR A 285 4.60 1.24 14.59
C TYR A 285 5.65 2.32 14.82
N LYS A 286 5.23 3.56 15.15
CA LYS A 286 6.17 4.66 15.44
C LYS A 286 6.96 4.42 16.73
N LEU A 287 6.31 3.87 17.78
CA LEU A 287 7.00 3.46 19.00
C LEU A 287 8.06 2.41 18.70
N VAL A 288 7.70 1.36 17.94
CA VAL A 288 8.67 0.32 17.56
C VAL A 288 9.81 0.94 16.75
N GLN A 289 9.51 1.71 15.70
CA GLN A 289 10.52 2.35 14.86
C GLN A 289 11.49 3.21 15.68
N ARG A 290 10.97 4.09 16.54
CA ARG A 290 11.79 5.07 17.27
C ARG A 290 12.56 4.47 18.43
N PHE A 291 11.96 3.55 19.20
CA PHE A 291 12.60 2.97 20.37
C PHE A 291 13.52 1.78 20.06
N SER A 292 13.19 0.96 19.06
CA SER A 292 14.03 -0.18 18.70
C SER A 292 15.03 0.10 17.58
N GLY A 293 14.92 1.25 16.91
CA GLY A 293 15.69 1.54 15.70
C GLY A 293 15.32 0.64 14.52
N ALA A 294 14.11 0.08 14.52
CA ALA A 294 13.63 -0.75 13.42
C ALA A 294 13.48 0.06 12.13
N ASP A 295 13.88 -0.54 11.01
CA ASP A 295 13.53 -0.02 9.70
C ASP A 295 12.04 -0.26 9.43
N ALA A 296 11.38 0.73 8.83
CA ALA A 296 9.95 0.68 8.52
C ALA A 296 9.73 1.00 7.04
N LEU A 297 9.19 0.04 6.30
CA LEU A 297 8.85 0.20 4.89
C LEU A 297 7.34 0.35 4.73
N GLY A 298 6.89 1.48 4.23
CA GLY A 298 5.48 1.82 4.08
C GLY A 298 5.13 3.23 4.60
N PRO A 299 3.83 3.56 4.75
CA PRO A 299 2.68 2.64 4.59
C PRO A 299 2.42 2.30 3.12
N LEU A 300 2.24 1.02 2.81
CA LEU A 300 1.91 0.52 1.49
C LEU A 300 0.41 0.31 1.37
N ILE A 301 -0.23 0.99 0.42
CA ILE A 301 -1.68 0.86 0.19
C ILE A 301 -2.02 -0.53 -0.33
N GLN A 302 -3.10 -1.12 0.17
CA GLN A 302 -3.56 -2.46 -0.18
C GLN A 302 -5.08 -2.53 -0.33
N GLY A 303 -5.58 -3.60 -0.99
CA GLY A 303 -7.01 -3.79 -1.26
C GLY A 303 -7.52 -3.11 -2.54
N LEU A 304 -6.66 -2.40 -3.29
CA LEU A 304 -6.97 -1.85 -4.60
C LEU A 304 -6.88 -2.92 -5.70
N ALA A 305 -7.64 -2.75 -6.79
CA ALA A 305 -7.63 -3.66 -7.93
C ALA A 305 -6.30 -3.69 -8.69
N LYS A 306 -5.54 -2.60 -8.64
CA LYS A 306 -4.19 -2.45 -9.20
C LYS A 306 -3.32 -1.59 -8.28
N PRO A 307 -1.98 -1.69 -8.35
CA PRO A 307 -1.07 -0.99 -7.46
C PRO A 307 -1.16 0.54 -7.61
N VAL A 308 -1.54 1.21 -6.53
CA VAL A 308 -1.43 2.66 -6.36
C VAL A 308 -0.94 2.91 -4.96
N HIS A 309 0.21 3.58 -4.83
CA HIS A 309 0.80 3.88 -3.53
C HIS A 309 0.84 5.37 -3.24
N ASP A 310 0.69 5.67 -1.96
CA ASP A 310 0.79 7.01 -1.40
C ASP A 310 2.10 7.15 -0.62
N LEU A 311 2.80 8.24 -0.86
CA LEU A 311 4.02 8.61 -0.15
C LEU A 311 3.72 9.62 0.95
N SER A 312 4.54 9.66 1.96
CA SER A 312 4.56 10.79 2.89
C SER A 312 5.09 12.04 2.18
N ARG A 313 4.52 13.20 2.49
CA ARG A 313 5.09 14.51 2.04
C ARG A 313 6.51 14.77 2.56
N GLY A 314 6.95 13.99 3.54
CA GLY A 314 8.34 14.00 4.03
C GLY A 314 9.22 12.91 3.42
N CYS A 315 8.80 12.24 2.35
CA CYS A 315 9.58 11.20 1.69
C CYS A 315 10.86 11.76 1.04
N SER A 316 11.84 10.89 0.86
CA SER A 316 13.03 11.14 0.04
C SER A 316 12.82 10.70 -1.41
N ALA A 317 13.72 11.04 -2.31
CA ALA A 317 13.73 10.49 -3.67
C ALA A 317 13.93 8.97 -3.66
N GLN A 318 14.70 8.43 -2.71
CA GLN A 318 14.90 7.00 -2.56
C GLN A 318 13.61 6.26 -2.17
N ASP A 319 12.75 6.86 -1.32
CA ASP A 319 11.46 6.28 -0.97
C ASP A 319 10.55 6.15 -2.22
N VAL A 320 10.59 7.12 -3.13
CA VAL A 320 9.86 7.03 -4.42
C VAL A 320 10.37 5.85 -5.25
N VAL A 321 11.70 5.68 -5.35
CA VAL A 321 12.35 4.57 -6.06
C VAL A 321 11.94 3.23 -5.47
N ASP A 322 11.99 3.10 -4.15
CA ASP A 322 11.70 1.85 -3.44
C ASP A 322 10.23 1.46 -3.58
N VAL A 323 9.31 2.42 -3.44
CA VAL A 323 7.89 2.18 -3.62
C VAL A 323 7.53 1.89 -5.09
N ALA A 324 8.27 2.46 -6.06
CA ALA A 324 8.11 2.11 -7.48
C ALA A 324 8.47 0.63 -7.75
N ALA A 325 9.53 0.11 -7.11
CA ALA A 325 9.89 -1.30 -7.21
C ALA A 325 8.80 -2.21 -6.60
N ILE A 326 8.23 -1.81 -5.46
CA ILE A 326 7.12 -2.52 -4.82
C ILE A 326 5.87 -2.52 -5.71
N ALA A 327 5.47 -1.36 -6.25
CA ALA A 327 4.33 -1.26 -7.16
C ALA A 327 4.49 -2.16 -8.39
N ALA A 328 5.70 -2.25 -8.93
CA ALA A 328 6.00 -3.12 -10.07
C ALA A 328 5.86 -4.60 -9.73
N VAL A 329 6.36 -5.05 -8.57
CA VAL A 329 6.19 -6.45 -8.09
C VAL A 329 4.71 -6.78 -7.87
N GLU A 330 3.95 -5.86 -7.30
CA GLU A 330 2.53 -6.08 -7.04
C GLU A 330 1.68 -6.19 -8.31
N SER A 331 2.18 -5.68 -9.42
CA SER A 331 1.50 -5.74 -10.71
C SER A 331 1.64 -7.07 -11.45
N ILE A 332 2.40 -8.03 -10.86
CA ILE A 332 2.62 -9.37 -11.40
C ILE A 332 1.46 -10.32 -11.06
#